data_8d1d9d247245c6b50b239047ca54d637
#
_entry.id   8d1d9d247245c6b50b239047ca54d637
#
_cell.length_a   1.000
_cell.length_b   1.000
_cell.length_c   1.000
_cell.angle_alpha   90.00
_cell.angle_beta   90.00
_cell.angle_gamma   90.00
#
_symmetry.space_group_name_H-M   'P 1'
#
loop_
_entity.id
_entity.type
_entity.pdbx_description
1 polymer ?
#
loop_
_entity_poly.entity_id
_entity_poly.type
_entity_poly.pdbx_seq_one_letter_code
_entity_poly.pdbx_strand_id
1 'polypeptide(L)'
;NFDWQSSTFLRPKGTPTIVNTSFIGHALLDCHELTGEPRALETAIPIKEFILNDLHRTRLDGTFCFSYTPVDTETVHNANLLGASILARLAGYCDDNRLAAATLASMEYSMQHQRPDGSWFYADTVIQKWVDSFHTGFNLQAIRYILDTGLAPQHRAAYSRGVEHYANAFFLEDGTPKYYHDRVYPIDIH
;
A
#
# COMPACT_ATOMS: atom_id res chain seq x y z
N ASN A 1 -1.95 -5.30 22.75
CA ASN A 1 -0.64 -4.67 22.71
C ASN A 1 0.44 -5.70 23.06
N PHE A 2 1.02 -6.37 22.05
CA PHE A 2 1.96 -7.49 22.15
C PHE A 2 3.00 -7.35 21.01
N ASP A 3 4.11 -8.09 21.11
CA ASP A 3 5.05 -8.24 20.00
C ASP A 3 4.37 -9.02 18.87
N TRP A 4 4.49 -8.51 17.64
CA TRP A 4 3.97 -9.21 16.47
C TRP A 4 5.10 -9.84 15.67
N GLN A 5 5.04 -11.16 15.54
CA GLN A 5 6.03 -11.96 14.83
C GLN A 5 5.38 -12.76 13.71
N SER A 6 5.97 -12.69 12.52
CA SER A 6 5.71 -13.57 11.39
C SER A 6 6.93 -14.45 11.13
N SER A 7 6.88 -15.27 10.08
CA SER A 7 8.03 -16.06 9.63
C SER A 7 9.21 -15.23 9.12
N THR A 8 8.98 -13.99 8.74
CA THR A 8 9.97 -13.13 8.08
C THR A 8 10.30 -11.84 8.83
N PHE A 9 9.57 -11.47 9.88
CA PHE A 9 9.79 -10.24 10.64
C PHE A 9 9.32 -10.33 12.10
N LEU A 10 9.88 -9.46 12.93
CA LEU A 10 9.43 -9.16 14.29
C LEU A 10 9.11 -7.66 14.39
N ARG A 11 7.94 -7.34 14.93
CA ARG A 11 7.52 -5.97 15.28
C ARG A 11 7.31 -5.89 16.77
N PRO A 12 8.20 -5.20 17.51
CA PRO A 12 8.06 -5.02 18.94
C PRO A 12 6.75 -4.29 19.30
N LYS A 13 6.23 -4.62 20.46
CA LYS A 13 5.08 -3.94 21.05
C LYS A 13 5.25 -2.42 21.01
N GLY A 14 4.21 -1.72 20.56
CA GLY A 14 4.20 -0.25 20.48
C GLY A 14 4.86 0.33 19.24
N THR A 15 5.46 -0.49 18.37
CA THR A 15 6.02 0.00 17.10
C THR A 15 4.89 0.39 16.14
N PRO A 16 4.82 1.65 15.67
CA PRO A 16 3.84 2.06 14.67
C PRO A 16 4.17 1.42 13.32
N THR A 17 3.12 1.08 12.55
CA THR A 17 3.29 0.54 11.20
C THR A 17 2.62 1.43 10.17
N ILE A 18 3.23 1.56 9.01
CA ILE A 18 2.66 2.32 7.88
C ILE A 18 1.30 1.76 7.47
N VAL A 19 1.13 0.44 7.51
CA VAL A 19 -0.12 -0.25 7.11
C VAL A 19 -1.28 0.14 8.01
N ASN A 20 -1.16 -0.09 9.34
CA ASN A 20 -2.23 0.24 10.26
C ASN A 20 -2.53 1.74 10.28
N THR A 21 -1.49 2.57 10.22
CA THR A 21 -1.62 4.04 10.18
C THR A 21 -2.36 4.48 8.92
N SER A 22 -2.08 3.88 7.76
CA SER A 22 -2.76 4.20 6.50
C SER A 22 -4.23 3.79 6.54
N PHE A 23 -4.58 2.60 7.05
CA PHE A 23 -5.98 2.17 7.19
C PHE A 23 -6.76 3.11 8.11
N ILE A 24 -6.20 3.48 9.26
CA ILE A 24 -6.82 4.44 10.17
C ILE A 24 -7.00 5.80 9.48
N GLY A 25 -5.98 6.26 8.76
CA GLY A 25 -6.02 7.50 8.00
C GLY A 25 -7.12 7.52 6.95
N HIS A 26 -7.24 6.45 6.15
CA HIS A 26 -8.31 6.32 5.16
C HIS A 26 -9.69 6.35 5.83
N ALA A 27 -9.89 5.59 6.91
CA ALA A 27 -11.16 5.59 7.64
C ALA A 27 -11.52 6.96 8.22
N LEU A 28 -10.54 7.72 8.71
CA LEU A 28 -10.76 9.08 9.20
C LEU A 28 -11.12 10.04 8.06
N LEU A 29 -10.45 9.95 6.91
CA LEU A 29 -10.79 10.77 5.74
C LEU A 29 -12.17 10.41 5.19
N ASP A 30 -12.52 9.12 5.12
CA ASP A 30 -13.86 8.68 4.71
C ASP A 30 -14.92 9.20 5.68
N CYS A 31 -14.66 9.16 6.99
CA CYS A 31 -15.57 9.76 8.00
C CYS A 31 -15.77 11.25 7.75
N HIS A 32 -14.68 12.00 7.53
CA HIS A 32 -14.77 13.43 7.24
C HIS A 32 -15.54 13.71 5.94
N GLU A 33 -15.22 12.98 4.86
CA GLU A 33 -15.86 13.16 3.54
C GLU A 33 -17.36 12.86 3.56
N LEU A 34 -17.78 11.85 4.33
CA LEU A 34 -19.17 11.41 4.41
C LEU A 34 -20.01 12.22 5.40
N THR A 35 -19.42 12.68 6.51
CA THR A 35 -20.17 13.29 7.62
C THR A 35 -19.88 14.77 7.83
N GLY A 36 -18.78 15.28 7.25
CA GLY A 36 -18.28 16.64 7.52
C GLY A 36 -17.60 16.79 8.89
N GLU A 37 -17.36 15.70 9.64
CA GLU A 37 -16.77 15.77 10.98
C GLU A 37 -15.33 16.33 10.93
N PRO A 38 -15.07 17.55 11.44
CA PRO A 38 -13.77 18.20 11.31
C PRO A 38 -12.68 17.50 12.14
N ARG A 39 -13.01 16.91 13.29
CA ARG A 39 -12.06 16.22 14.15
C ARG A 39 -11.46 14.98 13.48
N ALA A 40 -12.19 14.34 12.56
CA ALA A 40 -11.66 13.22 11.77
C ALA A 40 -10.51 13.68 10.87
N LEU A 41 -10.69 14.81 10.16
CA LEU A 41 -9.63 15.40 9.33
C LEU A 41 -8.45 15.89 10.18
N GLU A 42 -8.71 16.61 11.27
CA GLU A 42 -7.67 17.10 12.20
C GLU A 42 -6.83 15.95 12.76
N THR A 43 -7.43 14.77 12.98
CA THR A 43 -6.72 13.57 13.45
C THR A 43 -5.95 12.89 12.33
N ALA A 44 -6.43 12.94 11.08
CA ALA A 44 -5.76 12.33 9.93
C ALA A 44 -4.51 13.11 9.46
N ILE A 45 -4.56 14.44 9.48
CA ILE A 45 -3.48 15.31 8.96
C ILE A 45 -2.09 14.99 9.54
N PRO A 46 -1.90 14.74 10.85
CA PRO A 46 -0.59 14.42 11.42
C PRO A 46 0.04 13.12 10.90
N ILE A 47 -0.72 12.22 10.28
CA ILE A 47 -0.22 10.97 9.69
C ILE A 47 0.89 11.24 8.67
N LYS A 48 0.81 12.35 7.95
CA LYS A 48 1.83 12.74 6.98
C LYS A 48 3.22 12.88 7.60
N GLU A 49 3.32 13.42 8.80
CA GLU A 49 4.62 13.63 9.44
C GLU A 49 5.26 12.29 9.83
N PHE A 50 4.48 11.34 10.33
CA PHE A 50 4.96 9.98 10.60
C PHE A 50 5.53 9.33 9.32
N ILE A 51 4.77 9.37 8.21
CA ILE A 51 5.20 8.73 6.96
C ILE A 51 6.41 9.44 6.36
N LEU A 52 6.42 10.77 6.35
CA LEU A 52 7.47 11.55 5.69
C LEU A 52 8.78 11.61 6.48
N ASN A 53 8.72 11.59 7.83
CA ASN A 53 9.86 11.90 8.68
C ASN A 53 10.37 10.69 9.47
N ASP A 54 9.51 9.73 9.85
CA ASP A 54 9.91 8.64 10.74
C ASP A 54 10.27 7.36 9.98
N LEU A 55 9.72 7.16 8.77
CA LEU A 55 9.97 5.96 7.97
C LEU A 55 11.24 6.09 7.13
N HIS A 56 11.99 5.00 7.04
CA HIS A 56 13.12 4.89 6.13
C HIS A 56 12.66 4.86 4.68
N ARG A 57 13.56 5.27 3.76
CA ARG A 57 13.32 5.25 2.31
C ARG A 57 14.44 4.49 1.62
N THR A 58 14.13 3.27 1.19
CA THR A 58 15.03 2.51 0.32
C THR A 58 14.95 3.06 -1.09
N ARG A 59 16.05 3.69 -1.58
CA ARG A 59 16.09 4.43 -2.84
C ARG A 59 16.51 3.56 -4.01
N LEU A 60 15.89 3.80 -5.17
CA LEU A 60 16.22 3.19 -6.45
C LEU A 60 15.93 4.20 -7.58
N ASP A 61 16.94 4.62 -8.33
CA ASP A 61 16.83 5.42 -9.57
C ASP A 61 15.83 6.60 -9.50
N GLY A 62 15.97 7.42 -8.45
CA GLY A 62 15.10 8.59 -8.24
C GLY A 62 13.76 8.28 -7.56
N THR A 63 13.45 6.99 -7.37
CA THR A 63 12.27 6.50 -6.66
C THR A 63 12.65 5.97 -5.28
N PHE A 64 11.68 5.57 -4.47
CA PHE A 64 11.94 4.94 -3.18
C PHE A 64 10.75 4.10 -2.68
N CYS A 65 11.06 3.14 -1.81
CA CYS A 65 10.10 2.39 -1.02
C CYS A 65 10.14 2.88 0.43
N PHE A 66 8.98 3.21 1.01
CA PHE A 66 8.87 3.42 2.45
C PHE A 66 9.05 2.10 3.20
N SER A 67 9.75 2.14 4.34
CA SER A 67 9.83 1.00 5.24
C SER A 67 8.47 0.67 5.89
N TYR A 68 8.34 -0.54 6.40
CA TYR A 68 7.12 -0.97 7.08
C TYR A 68 6.92 -0.27 8.42
N THR A 69 8.03 -0.04 9.15
CA THR A 69 8.10 0.65 10.44
C THR A 69 9.32 1.57 10.52
N PRO A 70 9.43 2.43 11.55
CA PRO A 70 10.62 3.25 11.77
C PRO A 70 11.91 2.47 12.10
N VAL A 71 11.80 1.19 12.41
CA VAL A 71 12.94 0.36 12.86
C VAL A 71 13.38 -0.69 11.85
N ASP A 72 12.84 -0.66 10.63
CA ASP A 72 13.24 -1.56 9.54
C ASP A 72 13.52 -0.80 8.23
N THR A 73 13.97 -1.54 7.22
CA THR A 73 14.21 -1.04 5.85
C THR A 73 13.60 -1.97 4.82
N GLU A 74 12.54 -2.70 5.19
CA GLU A 74 11.87 -3.66 4.30
C GLU A 74 11.20 -2.96 3.12
N THR A 75 11.24 -3.60 1.95
CA THR A 75 10.66 -3.09 0.70
C THR A 75 9.39 -3.85 0.35
N VAL A 76 8.36 -3.65 1.15
CA VAL A 76 7.05 -4.33 1.01
C VAL A 76 6.10 -3.47 0.19
N HIS A 77 5.65 -3.96 -0.98
CA HIS A 77 4.90 -3.16 -1.94
C HIS A 77 3.55 -2.66 -1.44
N ASN A 78 2.76 -3.49 -0.74
CA ASN A 78 1.47 -3.03 -0.21
C ASN A 78 1.65 -1.98 0.90
N ALA A 79 2.65 -2.11 1.74
CA ALA A 79 2.96 -1.14 2.78
C ALA A 79 3.36 0.21 2.15
N ASN A 80 4.25 0.19 1.17
CA ASN A 80 4.68 1.37 0.41
C ASN A 80 3.49 2.07 -0.28
N LEU A 81 2.67 1.31 -1.02
CA LEU A 81 1.53 1.85 -1.76
C LEU A 81 0.42 2.38 -0.83
N LEU A 82 0.15 1.73 0.31
CA LEU A 82 -0.78 2.24 1.31
C LEU A 82 -0.30 3.58 1.88
N GLY A 83 0.99 3.71 2.20
CA GLY A 83 1.58 4.98 2.62
C GLY A 83 1.48 6.06 1.54
N ALA A 84 1.76 5.72 0.29
CA ALA A 84 1.61 6.63 -0.84
C ALA A 84 0.15 7.09 -1.02
N SER A 85 -0.81 6.17 -0.88
CA SER A 85 -2.23 6.46 -1.09
C SER A 85 -2.82 7.41 -0.04
N ILE A 86 -2.43 7.27 1.22
CA ILE A 86 -2.88 8.20 2.26
C ILE A 86 -2.25 9.59 2.08
N LEU A 87 -0.96 9.67 1.68
CA LEU A 87 -0.32 10.94 1.33
C LEU A 87 -1.01 11.62 0.14
N ALA A 88 -1.41 10.86 -0.88
CA ALA A 88 -2.16 11.36 -2.03
C ALA A 88 -3.48 12.01 -1.62
N ARG A 89 -4.26 11.35 -0.76
CA ARG A 89 -5.53 11.89 -0.26
C ARG A 89 -5.32 13.11 0.62
N LEU A 90 -4.33 13.09 1.51
CA LEU A 90 -3.99 14.22 2.37
C LEU A 90 -3.52 15.45 1.58
N ALA A 91 -2.93 15.28 0.40
CA ALA A 91 -2.55 16.39 -0.48
C ALA A 91 -3.75 17.26 -0.90
N GLY A 92 -4.96 16.72 -0.90
CA GLY A 92 -6.19 17.48 -1.15
C GLY A 92 -6.61 18.43 0.00
N TYR A 93 -6.04 18.22 1.20
CA TYR A 93 -6.38 18.98 2.42
C TYR A 93 -5.22 19.80 2.98
N CYS A 94 -4.00 19.60 2.46
CA CYS A 94 -2.80 20.24 2.98
C CYS A 94 -2.06 20.98 1.85
N ASP A 95 -1.69 22.24 2.07
CA ASP A 95 -0.76 22.96 1.20
C ASP A 95 0.68 22.54 1.51
N ASP A 96 1.03 21.31 1.07
CA ASP A 96 2.35 20.69 1.33
C ASP A 96 2.78 19.89 0.10
N ASN A 97 3.61 20.48 -0.74
CA ASN A 97 4.11 19.89 -1.97
C ASN A 97 4.91 18.60 -1.77
N ARG A 98 5.39 18.31 -0.55
CA ARG A 98 6.10 17.06 -0.23
C ARG A 98 5.19 15.85 -0.40
N LEU A 99 3.88 16.01 -0.17
CA LEU A 99 2.90 14.91 -0.22
C LEU A 99 2.80 14.33 -1.63
N ALA A 100 2.53 15.19 -2.61
CA ALA A 100 2.43 14.76 -4.00
C ALA A 100 3.77 14.18 -4.52
N ALA A 101 4.89 14.83 -4.20
CA ALA A 101 6.21 14.37 -4.61
C ALA A 101 6.56 12.99 -4.01
N ALA A 102 6.29 12.78 -2.72
CA ALA A 102 6.52 11.51 -2.06
C ALA A 102 5.58 10.41 -2.58
N THR A 103 4.31 10.73 -2.81
CA THR A 103 3.34 9.82 -3.44
C THR A 103 3.86 9.31 -4.79
N LEU A 104 4.24 10.21 -5.69
CA LEU A 104 4.70 9.86 -7.03
C LEU A 104 5.98 9.02 -6.99
N ALA A 105 6.97 9.42 -6.21
CA ALA A 105 8.24 8.70 -6.13
C ALA A 105 8.09 7.30 -5.51
N SER A 106 7.25 7.15 -4.47
CA SER A 106 7.05 5.85 -3.83
C SER A 106 6.12 4.94 -4.64
N MET A 107 5.08 5.49 -5.27
CA MET A 107 4.25 4.72 -6.21
C MET A 107 5.08 4.22 -7.39
N GLU A 108 5.88 5.09 -8.02
CA GLU A 108 6.73 4.74 -9.15
C GLU A 108 7.65 3.56 -8.81
N TYR A 109 8.24 3.54 -7.60
CA TYR A 109 9.02 2.39 -7.14
C TYR A 109 8.24 1.07 -7.26
N SER A 110 7.03 1.01 -6.73
CA SER A 110 6.22 -0.22 -6.79
C SER A 110 5.74 -0.52 -8.22
N MET A 111 5.46 0.50 -9.03
CA MET A 111 5.03 0.29 -10.42
C MET A 111 6.16 -0.27 -11.31
N GLN A 112 7.42 0.11 -11.07
CA GLN A 112 8.59 -0.45 -11.75
C GLN A 112 8.81 -1.94 -11.43
N HIS A 113 8.29 -2.42 -10.29
CA HIS A 113 8.35 -3.81 -9.86
C HIS A 113 7.13 -4.64 -10.28
N GLN A 114 6.17 -4.04 -11.02
CA GLN A 114 5.08 -4.81 -11.60
C GLN A 114 5.61 -5.81 -12.62
N ARG A 115 5.27 -7.07 -12.45
CA ARG A 115 5.64 -8.14 -13.37
C ARG A 115 4.86 -8.05 -14.70
N PRO A 116 5.36 -8.66 -15.78
CA PRO A 116 4.67 -8.64 -17.08
C PRO A 116 3.23 -9.18 -17.04
N ASP A 117 2.94 -10.11 -16.12
CA ASP A 117 1.61 -10.68 -15.91
C ASP A 117 0.66 -9.77 -15.10
N GLY A 118 1.13 -8.60 -14.68
CA GLY A 118 0.35 -7.63 -13.89
C GLY A 118 0.46 -7.80 -12.37
N SER A 119 1.12 -8.86 -11.89
CA SER A 119 1.28 -9.12 -10.45
C SER A 119 2.45 -8.34 -9.82
N TRP A 120 2.53 -8.40 -8.49
CA TRP A 120 3.68 -7.99 -7.69
C TRP A 120 4.06 -9.12 -6.75
N PHE A 121 5.34 -9.31 -6.52
CA PHE A 121 5.76 -10.04 -5.33
C PHE A 121 5.36 -9.27 -4.08
N TYR A 122 5.27 -9.95 -2.93
CA TYR A 122 5.00 -9.30 -1.64
C TYR A 122 6.05 -8.23 -1.33
N ALA A 123 7.34 -8.58 -1.48
CA ALA A 123 8.47 -7.67 -1.29
C ALA A 123 9.64 -8.04 -2.21
N ASP A 124 10.67 -7.16 -2.27
CA ASP A 124 11.82 -7.34 -3.15
C ASP A 124 12.87 -8.32 -2.62
N THR A 125 12.77 -8.74 -1.36
CA THR A 125 13.72 -9.70 -0.77
C THR A 125 13.51 -11.11 -1.31
N VAL A 126 14.58 -11.89 -1.41
CA VAL A 126 14.55 -13.24 -2.00
C VAL A 126 13.57 -14.17 -1.27
N ILE A 127 13.45 -14.03 0.05
CA ILE A 127 12.61 -14.89 0.90
C ILE A 127 11.14 -14.47 0.93
N GLN A 128 10.78 -13.33 0.30
CA GLN A 128 9.43 -12.76 0.32
C GLN A 128 8.82 -12.68 -1.10
N LYS A 129 9.30 -13.52 -2.02
CA LYS A 129 8.82 -13.58 -3.41
C LYS A 129 7.65 -14.55 -3.56
N TRP A 130 6.53 -14.21 -2.96
CA TRP A 130 5.25 -14.84 -3.24
C TRP A 130 4.24 -13.80 -3.74
N VAL A 131 3.18 -14.28 -4.38
CA VAL A 131 2.06 -13.46 -4.86
C VAL A 131 0.78 -14.03 -4.26
N ASP A 132 0.13 -13.26 -3.41
CA ASP A 132 -1.11 -13.63 -2.75
C ASP A 132 -2.24 -12.64 -3.04
N SER A 133 -3.48 -13.07 -2.85
CA SER A 133 -4.68 -12.29 -3.12
C SER A 133 -4.79 -11.08 -2.20
N PHE A 134 -4.51 -11.26 -0.91
CA PHE A 134 -4.65 -10.27 0.13
C PHE A 134 -3.77 -9.02 -0.12
N HIS A 135 -2.45 -9.21 -0.31
CA HIS A 135 -1.55 -8.10 -0.58
C HIS A 135 -1.73 -7.53 -1.99
N THR A 136 -2.06 -8.37 -2.99
CA THR A 136 -2.39 -7.89 -4.34
C THR A 136 -3.63 -7.00 -4.33
N GLY A 137 -4.67 -7.39 -3.58
CA GLY A 137 -5.88 -6.57 -3.40
C GLY A 137 -5.57 -5.20 -2.80
N PHE A 138 -4.73 -5.14 -1.76
CA PHE A 138 -4.31 -3.87 -1.17
C PHE A 138 -3.43 -3.03 -2.08
N ASN A 139 -2.56 -3.64 -2.89
CA ASN A 139 -1.82 -2.91 -3.93
C ASN A 139 -2.79 -2.20 -4.88
N LEU A 140 -3.77 -2.93 -5.40
CA LEU A 140 -4.76 -2.38 -6.33
C LEU A 140 -5.63 -1.30 -5.68
N GLN A 141 -6.08 -1.51 -4.44
CA GLN A 141 -6.86 -0.51 -3.71
C GLN A 141 -6.06 0.79 -3.52
N ALA A 142 -4.81 0.69 -3.08
CA ALA A 142 -3.95 1.85 -2.86
C ALA A 142 -3.63 2.59 -4.17
N ILE A 143 -3.32 1.86 -5.25
CA ILE A 143 -3.12 2.45 -6.58
C ILE A 143 -4.39 3.17 -7.04
N ARG A 144 -5.58 2.59 -6.82
CA ARG A 144 -6.86 3.20 -7.17
C ARG A 144 -7.06 4.53 -6.44
N TYR A 145 -6.80 4.59 -5.12
CA TYR A 145 -6.88 5.84 -4.36
C TYR A 145 -5.98 6.93 -4.95
N ILE A 146 -4.74 6.59 -5.34
CA ILE A 146 -3.83 7.56 -5.95
C ILE A 146 -4.35 8.02 -7.31
N LEU A 147 -4.82 7.11 -8.16
CA LEU A 147 -5.37 7.44 -9.48
C LEU A 147 -6.62 8.33 -9.40
N ASP A 148 -7.44 8.16 -8.37
CA ASP A 148 -8.65 8.95 -8.16
C ASP A 148 -8.35 10.41 -7.76
N THR A 149 -7.17 10.69 -7.18
CA THR A 149 -6.71 12.08 -6.96
C THR A 149 -6.22 12.78 -8.23
N GLY A 150 -6.03 12.04 -9.33
CA GLY A 150 -5.49 12.57 -10.58
C GLY A 150 -3.96 12.70 -10.63
N LEU A 151 -3.22 12.34 -9.58
CA LEU A 151 -1.77 12.54 -9.49
C LEU A 151 -0.95 11.66 -10.45
N ALA A 152 -1.40 10.46 -10.80
CA ALA A 152 -0.59 9.49 -11.54
C ALA A 152 -1.35 8.83 -12.72
N PRO A 153 -1.94 9.60 -13.65
CA PRO A 153 -2.83 9.06 -14.69
C PRO A 153 -2.10 8.10 -15.67
N GLN A 154 -0.78 8.22 -15.80
CA GLN A 154 0.05 7.37 -16.66
C GLN A 154 0.04 5.89 -16.22
N HIS A 155 -0.28 5.59 -14.96
CA HIS A 155 -0.31 4.22 -14.42
C HIS A 155 -1.65 3.49 -14.59
N ARG A 156 -2.67 4.12 -15.23
CA ARG A 156 -3.98 3.45 -15.44
C ARG A 156 -3.88 2.13 -16.20
N ALA A 157 -3.04 2.05 -17.23
CA ALA A 157 -2.87 0.81 -17.98
C ALA A 157 -2.21 -0.30 -17.13
N ALA A 158 -1.22 0.06 -16.30
CA ALA A 158 -0.58 -0.88 -15.38
C ALA A 158 -1.56 -1.33 -14.27
N TYR A 159 -2.37 -0.43 -13.74
CA TYR A 159 -3.45 -0.75 -12.82
C TYR A 159 -4.44 -1.76 -13.45
N SER A 160 -4.89 -1.51 -14.68
CA SER A 160 -5.82 -2.41 -15.37
C SER A 160 -5.26 -3.82 -15.56
N ARG A 161 -3.96 -3.95 -15.92
CA ARG A 161 -3.29 -5.26 -15.97
C ARG A 161 -3.28 -5.97 -14.61
N GLY A 162 -3.05 -5.22 -13.53
CA GLY A 162 -3.11 -5.77 -12.17
C GLY A 162 -4.51 -6.27 -11.79
N VAL A 163 -5.56 -5.52 -12.14
CA VAL A 163 -6.96 -5.93 -11.93
C VAL A 163 -7.29 -7.18 -12.74
N GLU A 164 -6.86 -7.25 -14.01
CA GLU A 164 -7.05 -8.43 -14.85
C GLU A 164 -6.33 -9.66 -14.28
N HIS A 165 -5.07 -9.50 -13.85
CA HIS A 165 -4.34 -10.55 -13.14
C HIS A 165 -5.12 -11.03 -11.90
N TYR A 166 -5.59 -10.10 -11.07
CA TYR A 166 -6.33 -10.41 -9.84
C TYR A 166 -7.59 -11.23 -10.15
N ALA A 167 -8.40 -10.79 -11.11
CA ALA A 167 -9.63 -11.46 -11.50
C ALA A 167 -9.38 -12.89 -12.05
N ASN A 168 -8.33 -13.07 -12.84
CA ASN A 168 -8.06 -14.33 -13.51
C ASN A 168 -7.26 -15.32 -12.66
N ALA A 169 -6.40 -14.84 -11.75
CA ALA A 169 -5.46 -15.69 -11.04
C ALA A 169 -5.94 -16.14 -9.66
N PHE A 170 -6.84 -15.37 -9.02
CA PHE A 170 -7.21 -15.62 -7.61
C PHE A 170 -8.62 -16.19 -7.42
N PHE A 171 -9.33 -16.51 -8.48
CA PHE A 171 -10.63 -17.14 -8.38
C PHE A 171 -10.69 -18.42 -9.23
N LEU A 172 -11.38 -19.44 -8.72
CA LEU A 172 -11.76 -20.61 -9.49
C LEU A 172 -13.01 -20.30 -10.33
N GLU A 173 -13.36 -21.19 -11.25
CA GLU A 173 -14.54 -21.03 -12.13
C GLU A 173 -15.86 -20.87 -11.34
N ASP A 174 -15.96 -21.48 -10.16
CA ASP A 174 -17.10 -21.38 -9.25
C ASP A 174 -17.10 -20.13 -8.36
N GLY A 175 -16.07 -19.26 -8.51
CA GLY A 175 -15.90 -18.06 -7.71
C GLY A 175 -15.17 -18.28 -6.38
N THR A 176 -14.74 -19.50 -6.06
CA THR A 176 -13.97 -19.77 -4.84
C THR A 176 -12.63 -19.01 -4.87
N PRO A 177 -12.33 -18.18 -3.86
CA PRO A 177 -11.08 -17.40 -3.84
C PRO A 177 -9.89 -18.28 -3.44
N LYS A 178 -8.75 -18.03 -4.10
CA LYS A 178 -7.45 -18.65 -3.79
C LYS A 178 -6.59 -17.69 -3.01
N TYR A 179 -5.82 -18.18 -2.06
CA TYR A 179 -4.85 -17.34 -1.34
C TYR A 179 -3.62 -17.01 -2.20
N TYR A 180 -3.06 -18.01 -2.90
CA TYR A 180 -1.92 -17.82 -3.83
C TYR A 180 -2.36 -17.93 -5.29
N HIS A 181 -1.71 -17.17 -6.17
CA HIS A 181 -2.05 -17.14 -7.59
C HIS A 181 -1.74 -18.45 -8.32
N ASP A 182 -0.77 -19.22 -7.84
CA ASP A 182 -0.18 -20.40 -8.51
C ASP A 182 -0.73 -21.76 -8.02
N ARG A 183 -1.65 -21.75 -7.03
CA ARG A 183 -2.18 -23.00 -6.44
C ARG A 183 -3.59 -22.79 -5.89
N VAL A 184 -4.35 -23.91 -5.75
CA VAL A 184 -5.73 -23.87 -5.27
C VAL A 184 -5.79 -23.64 -3.75
N TYR A 185 -4.91 -24.29 -3.01
CA TYR A 185 -4.91 -24.21 -1.53
C TYR A 185 -3.72 -23.44 -0.99
N PRO A 186 -3.89 -22.75 0.16
CA PRO A 186 -5.15 -22.57 0.87
C PRO A 186 -6.13 -21.69 0.07
N ILE A 187 -7.43 -21.84 0.34
CA ILE A 187 -8.43 -20.87 -0.11
C ILE A 187 -8.25 -19.57 0.68
N ASP A 188 -8.64 -18.44 0.09
CA ASP A 188 -8.63 -17.15 0.77
C ASP A 188 -9.92 -17.00 1.58
N ILE A 189 -9.78 -16.59 2.83
CA ILE A 189 -10.91 -16.35 3.76
C ILE A 189 -10.94 -14.91 4.28
N HIS A 190 -10.12 -14.00 3.70
CA HIS A 190 -10.06 -12.60 4.10
C HIS A 190 -11.17 -11.76 3.47
#